data_e80cb343534a078a628ca7d749f5acf6
#
_entry.id   e80cb343534a078a628ca7d749f5acf6
#
_cell.length_a   1.000
_cell.length_b   1.000
_cell.length_c   1.000
_cell.angle_alpha   90.00
_cell.angle_beta   90.00
_cell.angle_gamma   90.00
#
_symmetry.space_group_name_H-M   'P 1'
#
loop_
_entity.id
_entity.type
_entity.pdbx_description
1 polymer ?
#
loop_
_entity_poly.entity_id
_entity_poly.type
_entity_poly.pdbx_seq_one_letter_code
_entity_poly.pdbx_strand_id
1 'polypeptide(L)'
;MRSIKRLAKIAIFLVAGFFTWSQCYTFDVKKATTHLTEHGRNKSTHCCAWYTMRALQAGGCPAIILPAQWYKYFMPLVQFEEVASEGYSPQAGDVVVFERPKGRSWKKISGWWGHVAMYNGEQWISDFKQKRMSPYRQKVPYRLYRYRVSAKNIKT
;
A
#
# COMPACT_ATOMS: atom_id res chain seq x y z
N MET A 1 -22.29 -28.23 -19.60
CA MET A 1 -21.29 -28.74 -18.62
C MET A 1 -19.81 -28.58 -19.05
N ARG A 2 -19.42 -28.61 -20.33
CA ARG A 2 -18.01 -28.44 -20.75
C ARG A 2 -17.47 -27.00 -20.58
N SER A 3 -18.31 -25.98 -20.65
CA SER A 3 -17.88 -24.54 -20.57
C SER A 3 -17.48 -24.12 -19.16
N ILE A 4 -18.19 -24.59 -18.13
CA ILE A 4 -17.92 -24.21 -16.72
C ILE A 4 -16.57 -24.76 -16.23
N LYS A 5 -16.19 -25.98 -16.69
CA LYS A 5 -14.90 -26.58 -16.35
C LYS A 5 -13.71 -25.86 -16.95
N ARG A 6 -13.87 -25.20 -18.13
CA ARG A 6 -12.82 -24.39 -18.75
C ARG A 6 -12.63 -23.05 -18.03
N LEU A 7 -13.70 -22.40 -17.61
CA LEU A 7 -13.63 -21.15 -16.85
C LEU A 7 -12.99 -21.35 -15.47
N ALA A 8 -13.30 -22.44 -14.78
CA ALA A 8 -12.68 -22.78 -13.52
C ALA A 8 -11.17 -23.02 -13.64
N LYS A 9 -10.72 -23.70 -14.72
CA LYS A 9 -9.29 -23.91 -14.98
C LYS A 9 -8.55 -22.59 -15.28
N ILE A 10 -9.16 -21.67 -16.04
CA ILE A 10 -8.57 -20.36 -16.34
C ILE A 10 -8.47 -19.52 -15.05
N ALA A 11 -9.50 -19.51 -14.20
CA ALA A 11 -9.47 -18.80 -12.92
C ALA A 11 -8.39 -19.36 -11.99
N ILE A 12 -8.22 -20.69 -11.93
CA ILE A 12 -7.16 -21.32 -11.12
C ILE A 12 -5.76 -20.96 -11.66
N PHE A 13 -5.56 -20.90 -12.99
CA PHE A 13 -4.29 -20.48 -13.56
C PHE A 13 -3.97 -19.01 -13.31
N LEU A 14 -4.95 -18.13 -13.34
CA LEU A 14 -4.77 -16.71 -13.04
C LEU A 14 -4.42 -16.50 -11.56
N VAL A 15 -5.08 -17.18 -10.64
CA VAL A 15 -4.79 -17.12 -9.21
C VAL A 15 -3.44 -17.75 -8.90
N ALA A 16 -3.11 -18.90 -9.48
CA ALA A 16 -1.81 -19.56 -9.30
C ALA A 16 -0.66 -18.72 -9.91
N GLY A 17 -0.88 -18.11 -11.08
CA GLY A 17 0.09 -17.22 -11.72
C GLY A 17 0.36 -15.96 -10.87
N PHE A 18 -0.66 -15.38 -10.24
CA PHE A 18 -0.53 -14.25 -9.34
C PHE A 18 0.20 -14.64 -8.04
N PHE A 19 -0.08 -15.81 -7.51
CA PHE A 19 0.55 -16.33 -6.29
C PHE A 19 2.04 -16.66 -6.49
N THR A 20 2.41 -17.21 -7.63
CA THR A 20 3.83 -17.49 -7.94
C THR A 20 4.62 -16.24 -8.25
N TRP A 21 4.00 -15.22 -8.85
CA TRP A 21 4.67 -13.97 -9.19
C TRP A 21 4.94 -13.09 -7.96
N SER A 22 4.05 -13.11 -6.97
CA SER A 22 4.22 -12.34 -5.73
C SER A 22 5.35 -12.85 -4.84
N GLN A 23 5.82 -14.09 -5.05
CA GLN A 23 6.89 -14.70 -4.25
C GLN A 23 8.32 -14.43 -4.78
N CYS A 24 8.46 -13.84 -5.96
CA CYS A 24 9.74 -13.73 -6.65
C CYS A 24 10.38 -12.34 -6.62
N TYR A 25 9.79 -11.35 -5.94
CA TYR A 25 10.41 -10.04 -5.89
C TYR A 25 10.97 -9.73 -4.49
N THR A 26 12.06 -8.97 -4.46
CA THR A 26 12.61 -8.39 -3.23
C THR A 26 12.25 -6.92 -3.21
N PHE A 27 11.54 -6.48 -2.16
CA PHE A 27 11.18 -5.09 -2.03
C PHE A 27 12.34 -4.27 -1.47
N ASP A 28 12.81 -3.32 -2.26
CA ASP A 28 13.84 -2.36 -1.89
C ASP A 28 13.19 -1.14 -1.23
N VAL A 29 13.17 -1.16 0.10
CA VAL A 29 12.60 -0.09 0.93
C VAL A 29 13.27 1.24 0.62
N LYS A 30 14.60 1.27 0.44
CA LYS A 30 15.34 2.50 0.17
C LYS A 30 14.92 3.14 -1.14
N LYS A 31 14.81 2.38 -2.23
CA LYS A 31 14.34 2.90 -3.51
C LYS A 31 12.91 3.41 -3.42
N ALA A 32 12.01 2.68 -2.75
CA ALA A 32 10.63 3.11 -2.57
C ALA A 32 10.51 4.43 -1.82
N THR A 33 11.19 4.54 -0.68
CA THR A 33 11.13 5.74 0.18
C THR A 33 11.85 6.93 -0.45
N THR A 34 12.97 6.73 -1.15
CA THR A 34 13.65 7.77 -1.92
C THR A 34 12.72 8.34 -3.00
N HIS A 35 12.13 7.46 -3.82
CA HIS A 35 11.18 7.88 -4.86
C HIS A 35 10.05 8.74 -4.28
N LEU A 36 9.46 8.29 -3.15
CA LEU A 36 8.36 9.02 -2.52
C LEU A 36 8.79 10.37 -1.93
N THR A 37 9.98 10.43 -1.35
CA THR A 37 10.55 11.66 -0.78
C THR A 37 10.80 12.72 -1.85
N GLU A 38 11.33 12.31 -3.01
CA GLU A 38 11.63 13.19 -4.15
C GLU A 38 10.36 13.72 -4.83
N HIS A 39 9.30 12.90 -4.89
CA HIS A 39 8.08 13.25 -5.63
C HIS A 39 6.94 13.77 -4.73
N GLY A 40 7.01 13.53 -3.41
CA GLY A 40 6.01 14.02 -2.45
C GLY A 40 5.96 15.55 -2.40
N ARG A 41 4.77 16.12 -2.57
CA ARG A 41 4.55 17.56 -2.66
C ARG A 41 4.36 18.22 -1.27
N ASN A 42 4.31 19.53 -1.23
CA ASN A 42 4.04 20.27 0.01
C ASN A 42 2.54 20.33 0.34
N LYS A 43 1.67 20.14 -0.68
CA LYS A 43 0.21 20.14 -0.54
C LYS A 43 -0.39 18.94 -1.25
N SER A 44 -1.49 18.42 -0.71
CA SER A 44 -2.21 17.29 -1.32
C SER A 44 -2.75 17.63 -2.70
N THR A 45 -2.59 16.68 -3.61
CA THR A 45 -3.17 16.68 -4.96
C THR A 45 -4.31 15.68 -5.10
N HIS A 46 -4.71 15.05 -3.98
CA HIS A 46 -5.72 13.98 -3.92
C HIS A 46 -5.37 12.70 -4.69
N CYS A 47 -4.08 12.49 -4.95
CA CYS A 47 -3.55 11.35 -5.70
C CYS A 47 -2.71 10.39 -4.83
N CYS A 48 -3.03 10.27 -3.52
CA CYS A 48 -2.25 9.47 -2.57
C CYS A 48 -1.99 8.03 -3.06
N ALA A 49 -2.99 7.37 -3.64
CA ALA A 49 -2.88 6.02 -4.16
C ALA A 49 -1.88 5.92 -5.33
N TRP A 50 -1.87 6.91 -6.22
CA TRP A 50 -0.93 6.98 -7.34
C TRP A 50 0.51 7.11 -6.86
N TYR A 51 0.78 8.04 -5.94
CA TYR A 51 2.13 8.26 -5.43
C TYR A 51 2.64 7.04 -4.66
N THR A 52 1.81 6.45 -3.79
CA THR A 52 2.18 5.24 -3.06
C THR A 52 2.42 4.06 -3.99
N MET A 53 1.58 3.87 -5.02
CA MET A 53 1.78 2.85 -6.03
C MET A 53 3.15 3.03 -6.72
N ARG A 54 3.47 4.25 -7.17
CA ARG A 54 4.75 4.54 -7.84
C ARG A 54 5.95 4.27 -6.94
N ALA A 55 5.84 4.61 -5.66
CA ALA A 55 6.87 4.29 -4.68
C ALA A 55 7.06 2.78 -4.50
N LEU A 56 5.96 2.04 -4.36
CA LEU A 56 5.99 0.58 -4.28
C LEU A 56 6.64 -0.03 -5.53
N GLN A 57 6.29 0.46 -6.73
CA GLN A 57 6.90 0.02 -7.99
C GLN A 57 8.40 0.34 -8.05
N ALA A 58 8.83 1.52 -7.62
CA ALA A 58 10.24 1.88 -7.55
C ALA A 58 11.03 0.94 -6.64
N GLY A 59 10.41 0.42 -5.58
CA GLY A 59 10.96 -0.62 -4.71
C GLY A 59 10.86 -2.05 -5.28
N GLY A 60 10.32 -2.23 -6.49
CA GLY A 60 10.20 -3.54 -7.13
C GLY A 60 8.90 -4.29 -6.80
N CYS A 61 7.98 -3.72 -6.03
CA CYS A 61 6.68 -4.31 -5.78
C CYS A 61 5.79 -4.22 -7.04
N PRO A 62 5.08 -5.29 -7.44
CA PRO A 62 4.18 -5.28 -8.60
C PRO A 62 2.86 -4.55 -8.29
N ALA A 63 2.96 -3.33 -7.78
CA ALA A 63 1.81 -2.54 -7.36
C ALA A 63 1.00 -2.04 -8.55
N ILE A 64 -0.32 -2.01 -8.38
CA ILE A 64 -1.29 -1.49 -9.35
C ILE A 64 -2.06 -0.33 -8.74
N ILE A 65 -2.68 0.50 -9.57
CA ILE A 65 -3.54 1.58 -9.09
C ILE A 65 -4.84 1.01 -8.52
N LEU A 66 -5.14 1.37 -7.29
CA LEU A 66 -6.33 0.96 -6.57
C LEU A 66 -6.90 2.17 -5.81
N PRO A 67 -8.21 2.19 -5.48
CA PRO A 67 -8.73 3.09 -4.46
C PRO A 67 -7.93 2.96 -3.17
N ALA A 68 -7.55 4.07 -2.53
CA ALA A 68 -6.58 4.07 -1.42
C ALA A 68 -6.92 3.06 -0.30
N GLN A 69 -8.18 2.99 0.11
CA GLN A 69 -8.64 2.04 1.15
C GLN A 69 -8.54 0.57 0.74
N TRP A 70 -8.40 0.25 -0.56
CA TRP A 70 -8.32 -1.12 -1.05
C TRP A 70 -6.90 -1.69 -0.96
N TYR A 71 -5.90 -0.86 -0.72
CA TYR A 71 -4.55 -1.33 -0.44
C TYR A 71 -4.51 -2.28 0.77
N LYS A 72 -5.48 -2.20 1.69
CA LYS A 72 -5.61 -3.18 2.80
C LYS A 72 -5.77 -4.64 2.33
N TYR A 73 -6.34 -4.85 1.13
CA TYR A 73 -6.48 -6.19 0.54
C TYR A 73 -5.28 -6.54 -0.34
N PHE A 74 -4.63 -5.53 -0.90
CA PHE A 74 -3.49 -5.71 -1.78
C PHE A 74 -2.18 -5.98 -1.01
N MET A 75 -1.93 -5.27 0.09
CA MET A 75 -0.66 -5.36 0.82
C MET A 75 -0.30 -6.80 1.25
N PRO A 76 -1.24 -7.62 1.78
CA PRO A 76 -0.93 -9.02 2.13
C PRO A 76 -0.56 -9.88 0.92
N LEU A 77 -1.08 -9.57 -0.28
CA LEU A 77 -0.77 -10.32 -1.51
C LEU A 77 0.65 -10.06 -2.00
N VAL A 78 1.27 -8.98 -1.58
CA VAL A 78 2.61 -8.54 -1.99
C VAL A 78 3.59 -8.53 -0.81
N GLN A 79 3.48 -9.51 0.07
CA GLN A 79 4.43 -9.79 1.17
C GLN A 79 4.53 -8.68 2.24
N PHE A 80 3.48 -7.88 2.40
CA PHE A 80 3.39 -6.98 3.54
C PHE A 80 2.50 -7.60 4.60
N GLU A 81 2.95 -7.64 5.84
CA GLU A 81 2.18 -8.11 6.99
C GLU A 81 1.51 -6.95 7.72
N GLU A 82 0.33 -7.21 8.23
CA GLU A 82 -0.35 -6.26 9.11
C GLU A 82 0.39 -6.18 10.45
N VAL A 83 0.66 -4.96 10.91
CA VAL A 83 1.35 -4.67 12.17
C VAL A 83 0.33 -4.16 13.18
N ALA A 84 0.40 -4.66 14.42
CA ALA A 84 -0.44 -4.16 15.50
C ALA A 84 -0.19 -2.68 15.76
N SER A 85 -1.25 -1.93 16.03
CA SER A 85 -1.15 -0.50 16.35
C SER A 85 -0.71 -0.21 17.78
N GLU A 86 -0.87 -1.17 18.68
CA GLU A 86 -0.43 -1.07 20.07
C GLU A 86 1.10 -1.13 20.15
N GLY A 87 1.71 -0.15 20.79
CA GLY A 87 3.18 -0.06 20.87
C GLY A 87 3.88 0.20 19.53
N TYR A 88 3.13 0.60 18.49
CA TYR A 88 3.68 0.77 17.14
C TYR A 88 4.74 1.86 17.07
N SER A 89 5.88 1.51 16.50
CA SER A 89 6.95 2.44 16.13
C SER A 89 7.16 2.36 14.60
N PRO A 90 7.03 3.50 13.88
CA PRO A 90 7.19 3.54 12.43
C PRO A 90 8.59 3.10 11.99
N GLN A 91 8.66 2.33 10.91
CA GLN A 91 9.90 1.99 10.23
C GLN A 91 9.81 2.39 8.75
N ALA A 92 10.94 2.76 8.16
CA ALA A 92 11.01 3.11 6.75
C ALA A 92 10.40 1.99 5.89
N GLY A 93 9.52 2.35 4.97
CA GLY A 93 8.78 1.42 4.12
C GLY A 93 7.44 0.94 4.69
N ASP A 94 7.11 1.25 5.95
CA ASP A 94 5.78 0.96 6.49
C ASP A 94 4.70 1.71 5.69
N VAL A 95 3.58 1.04 5.46
CA VAL A 95 2.43 1.60 4.74
C VAL A 95 1.24 1.68 5.68
N VAL A 96 0.61 2.85 5.76
CA VAL A 96 -0.67 3.03 6.45
C VAL A 96 -1.81 3.16 5.45
N VAL A 97 -2.90 2.44 5.70
CA VAL A 97 -4.12 2.48 4.88
C VAL A 97 -5.29 2.90 5.76
N PHE A 98 -5.84 4.06 5.50
CA PHE A 98 -7.01 4.57 6.18
C PHE A 98 -8.29 4.22 5.44
N GLU A 99 -9.31 3.85 6.19
CA GLU A 99 -10.67 3.73 5.69
C GLU A 99 -11.22 5.10 5.27
N ARG A 100 -12.35 5.07 4.59
CA ARG A 100 -13.11 6.28 4.29
C ARG A 100 -13.65 6.90 5.59
N PRO A 101 -13.47 8.20 5.82
CA PRO A 101 -14.10 8.89 6.95
C PRO A 101 -15.63 8.81 6.90
N LYS A 102 -16.27 8.46 8.00
CA LYS A 102 -17.74 8.48 8.11
C LYS A 102 -18.28 9.90 7.95
N GLY A 103 -19.49 10.03 7.40
CA GLY A 103 -20.20 11.32 7.26
C GLY A 103 -19.72 12.21 6.11
N ARG A 104 -18.72 11.81 5.33
CA ARG A 104 -18.34 12.57 4.13
C ARG A 104 -19.23 12.26 2.94
N SER A 105 -19.85 13.32 2.40
CA SER A 105 -20.60 13.24 1.16
C SER A 105 -19.70 12.87 -0.02
N TRP A 106 -20.22 12.07 -0.93
CA TRP A 106 -19.56 11.75 -2.21
C TRP A 106 -19.23 13.00 -3.04
N LYS A 107 -19.95 14.11 -2.81
CA LYS A 107 -19.69 15.41 -3.46
C LYS A 107 -18.35 16.04 -3.07
N LYS A 108 -17.73 15.62 -1.96
CA LYS A 108 -16.36 16.00 -1.58
C LYS A 108 -15.42 14.85 -1.94
N ILE A 109 -14.93 14.83 -3.16
CA ILE A 109 -14.06 13.80 -3.75
C ILE A 109 -12.83 13.51 -2.89
N SER A 110 -12.31 14.52 -2.20
CA SER A 110 -11.21 14.41 -1.25
C SER A 110 -11.58 13.50 -0.08
N GLY A 111 -10.96 12.31 -0.03
CA GLY A 111 -11.12 11.33 1.04
C GLY A 111 -12.27 10.32 0.86
N TRP A 112 -12.99 10.33 -0.27
CA TRP A 112 -14.00 9.32 -0.58
C TRP A 112 -13.42 7.90 -0.64
N TRP A 113 -12.20 7.76 -1.15
CA TRP A 113 -11.51 6.49 -1.33
C TRP A 113 -10.59 6.11 -0.17
N GLY A 114 -10.70 6.78 0.99
CA GLY A 114 -9.77 6.63 2.09
C GLY A 114 -8.45 7.35 1.81
N HIS A 115 -7.37 6.87 2.43
CA HIS A 115 -6.04 7.43 2.25
C HIS A 115 -4.98 6.35 2.41
N VAL A 116 -3.87 6.48 1.70
CA VAL A 116 -2.71 5.60 1.82
C VAL A 116 -1.43 6.44 1.84
N ALA A 117 -0.49 6.09 2.71
CA ALA A 117 0.81 6.75 2.82
C ALA A 117 1.89 5.74 3.21
N MET A 118 3.14 6.07 2.93
CA MET A 118 4.32 5.30 3.33
C MET A 118 5.21 6.16 4.23
N TYR A 119 5.85 5.53 5.22
CA TYR A 119 6.83 6.17 6.09
C TYR A 119 8.22 6.09 5.47
N ASN A 120 8.91 7.24 5.34
CA ASN A 120 10.23 7.27 4.72
C ASN A 120 11.42 7.13 5.69
N GLY A 121 11.13 6.95 6.98
CA GLY A 121 12.12 6.94 8.07
C GLY A 121 12.09 8.21 8.92
N GLU A 122 11.50 9.29 8.41
CA GLU A 122 11.39 10.58 9.09
C GLU A 122 9.94 11.04 9.22
N GLN A 123 9.17 10.88 8.15
CA GLN A 123 7.78 11.35 8.09
C GLN A 123 6.92 10.47 7.18
N TRP A 124 5.62 10.57 7.34
CA TRP A 124 4.64 9.96 6.44
C TRP A 124 4.50 10.78 5.17
N ILE A 125 4.54 10.11 4.02
CA ILE A 125 4.41 10.74 2.70
C ILE A 125 3.39 9.95 1.88
N SER A 126 2.53 10.70 1.21
CA SER A 126 1.61 10.21 0.20
C SER A 126 1.85 10.97 -1.11
N ASP A 127 0.87 11.64 -1.66
CA ASP A 127 1.04 12.69 -2.67
C ASP A 127 1.63 13.98 -2.07
N PHE A 128 1.68 14.07 -0.73
CA PHE A 128 2.29 15.18 0.01
C PHE A 128 2.98 14.71 1.28
N LYS A 129 3.92 15.53 1.75
CA LYS A 129 4.66 15.37 3.01
C LYS A 129 3.73 15.70 4.17
N GLN A 130 3.48 14.71 5.05
CA GLN A 130 2.49 14.81 6.12
C GLN A 130 3.14 15.20 7.44
N LYS A 131 2.54 16.13 8.18
CA LYS A 131 3.00 16.50 9.54
C LYS A 131 2.75 15.38 10.57
N ARG A 132 1.86 14.44 10.28
CA ARG A 132 1.47 13.32 11.16
C ARG A 132 0.96 12.15 10.31
N MET A 133 0.89 10.95 10.88
CA MET A 133 0.42 9.76 10.19
C MET A 133 -0.98 9.94 9.58
N SER A 134 -1.93 10.42 10.37
CA SER A 134 -3.29 10.66 9.88
C SER A 134 -3.44 12.06 9.28
N PRO A 135 -3.90 12.19 8.02
CA PRO A 135 -4.23 13.48 7.44
C PRO A 135 -5.60 14.00 7.93
N TYR A 136 -6.36 13.15 8.61
CA TYR A 136 -7.71 13.48 9.08
C TYR A 136 -7.68 14.15 10.46
N ARG A 137 -8.63 15.07 10.71
CA ARG A 137 -8.84 15.67 12.01
C ARG A 137 -9.61 14.73 12.97
N GLN A 138 -10.47 13.89 12.45
CA GLN A 138 -11.25 12.92 13.19
C GLN A 138 -10.54 11.56 13.23
N LYS A 139 -10.88 10.72 14.21
CA LYS A 139 -10.45 9.31 14.21
C LYS A 139 -11.04 8.58 13.01
N VAL A 140 -10.19 7.93 12.24
CA VAL A 140 -10.56 7.08 11.12
C VAL A 140 -9.88 5.74 11.31
N PRO A 141 -10.60 4.62 11.14
CA PRO A 141 -9.97 3.30 11.19
C PRO A 141 -8.86 3.19 10.16
N TYR A 142 -7.78 2.56 10.54
CA TYR A 142 -6.62 2.33 9.69
C TYR A 142 -5.99 0.98 9.96
N ARG A 143 -5.13 0.53 9.05
CA ARG A 143 -4.26 -0.62 9.16
C ARG A 143 -2.85 -0.23 8.80
N LEU A 144 -1.89 -0.88 9.45
CA LEU A 144 -0.46 -0.68 9.23
C LEU A 144 0.11 -1.95 8.59
N TYR A 145 1.00 -1.77 7.65
CA TYR A 145 1.63 -2.86 6.92
C TYR A 145 3.14 -2.67 6.86
N ARG A 146 3.87 -3.75 7.07
CA ARG A 146 5.33 -3.80 6.97
C ARG A 146 5.75 -4.90 6.02
N TYR A 147 6.74 -4.64 5.18
CA TYR A 147 7.28 -5.64 4.30
C TYR A 147 7.95 -6.77 5.09
N ARG A 148 7.58 -8.01 4.79
CA ARG A 148 8.21 -9.19 5.36
C ARG A 148 9.50 -9.49 4.62
N VAL A 149 10.63 -9.29 5.26
CA VAL A 149 11.91 -9.81 4.74
C VAL A 149 11.86 -11.33 4.82
N SER A 150 11.80 -12.01 3.67
CA SER A 150 11.88 -13.46 3.64
C SER A 150 13.26 -13.91 4.15
N ALA A 151 13.29 -14.83 5.10
CA ALA A 151 14.53 -15.42 5.61
C ALA A 151 15.41 -16.10 4.52
N LYS A 152 14.84 -16.35 3.33
CA LYS A 152 15.57 -16.87 2.17
C LYS A 152 16.53 -15.86 1.52
N ASN A 153 16.42 -14.57 1.83
CA ASN A 153 17.27 -13.51 1.24
C ASN A 153 18.45 -13.11 2.13
N ILE A 154 18.61 -13.76 3.29
CA ILE A 154 19.80 -13.64 4.13
C ILE A 154 20.78 -14.76 3.71
N LYS A 155 21.29 -14.66 2.48
CA LYS A 155 22.53 -15.33 2.12
C LYS A 155 23.62 -14.28 2.18
N THR A 156 24.42 -14.41 3.25
CA THR A 156 25.75 -13.80 3.42
C THR A 156 26.62 -14.01 2.18
#